data_dd0398d6f45d45586bb21cd7a3bf02d0
#
_entry.id   dd0398d6f45d45586bb21cd7a3bf02d0
#
_cell.length_a   1.000
_cell.length_b   1.000
_cell.length_c   1.000
_cell.angle_alpha   90.00
_cell.angle_beta   90.00
_cell.angle_gamma   90.00
#
_symmetry.space_group_name_H-M   'P 1'
#
loop_
_entity.id
_entity.type
_entity.pdbx_description
1 polymer ?
#
loop_
_entity_poly.entity_id
_entity_poly.type
_entity_poly.pdbx_seq_one_letter_code
_entity_poly.pdbx_strand_id
1 'polypeptide(L)'
;AAEYFQTVLTCSEIGAGKDEPEIYLQAAQALGCKPEETLVFEDAFHAACTAREAGFPVIGVYDESNRRFIHQMQEQCICYCDQMEECIEFLNANGIYRE
;
A
#
# COMPACT_ATOMS: atom_id res chain seq x y z
N ALA A 1 2.75 11.45 17.66
CA ALA A 1 2.48 10.04 17.52
C ALA A 1 3.55 9.35 16.70
N ALA A 2 3.83 8.11 17.00
CA ALA A 2 4.77 7.34 16.22
C ALA A 2 4.24 7.19 14.80
N GLU A 3 5.08 7.52 13.84
CA GLU A 3 4.68 7.56 12.45
C GLU A 3 5.35 6.46 11.64
N TYR A 4 5.46 5.27 12.22
CA TYR A 4 6.00 4.16 11.48
C TYR A 4 5.01 2.99 11.47
N PHE A 5 5.17 2.11 10.49
CA PHE A 5 4.30 0.98 10.29
C PHE A 5 5.03 -0.31 10.63
N GLN A 6 4.29 -1.30 11.09
CA GLN A 6 4.87 -2.54 11.57
C GLN A 6 4.99 -3.60 10.49
N THR A 7 4.25 -3.46 9.40
CA THR A 7 4.31 -4.45 8.35
C THR A 7 3.99 -3.84 7.00
N VAL A 8 4.39 -4.53 5.95
CA VAL A 8 4.19 -4.13 4.57
C VAL A 8 3.59 -5.29 3.80
N LEU A 9 2.52 -5.01 3.04
CA LEU A 9 1.95 -5.97 2.11
C LEU A 9 2.20 -5.45 0.70
N THR A 10 2.65 -6.32 -0.18
CA THR A 10 2.85 -5.95 -1.58
C THR A 10 1.73 -6.53 -2.43
N CYS A 11 1.52 -5.94 -3.59
CA CYS A 11 0.48 -6.40 -4.49
C CYS A 11 0.67 -7.86 -4.90
N SER A 12 1.90 -8.31 -4.99
CA SER A 12 2.17 -9.70 -5.35
C SER A 12 1.80 -10.67 -4.22
N GLU A 13 1.89 -10.22 -2.97
CA GLU A 13 1.54 -11.05 -1.81
C GLU A 13 0.03 -11.21 -1.67
N ILE A 14 -0.71 -10.17 -2.02
CA ILE A 14 -2.17 -10.22 -1.94
C ILE A 14 -2.74 -11.13 -3.04
N GLY A 15 -2.20 -11.03 -4.27
CA GLY A 15 -2.62 -11.88 -5.36
C GLY A 15 -4.01 -11.57 -5.87
N ALA A 16 -4.81 -12.60 -6.10
CA ALA A 16 -6.17 -12.44 -6.65
C ALA A 16 -7.13 -11.93 -5.58
N GLY A 17 -8.25 -11.35 -6.00
CA GLY A 17 -9.30 -10.90 -5.09
C GLY A 17 -9.09 -9.51 -4.53
N LYS A 18 -8.24 -8.69 -5.15
CA LYS A 18 -7.93 -7.35 -4.67
C LYS A 18 -9.09 -6.37 -4.80
N ASP A 19 -10.17 -6.76 -5.41
CA ASP A 19 -11.37 -5.95 -5.49
C ASP A 19 -12.26 -6.12 -4.25
N GLU A 20 -11.88 -7.00 -3.33
CA GLU A 20 -12.63 -7.24 -2.09
C GLU A 20 -11.79 -6.84 -0.87
N PRO A 21 -12.32 -5.95 -0.03
CA PRO A 21 -11.57 -5.48 1.17
C PRO A 21 -11.16 -6.60 2.11
N GLU A 22 -11.93 -7.66 2.17
CA GLU A 22 -11.69 -8.79 3.08
C GLU A 22 -10.33 -9.43 2.87
N ILE A 23 -9.85 -9.47 1.63
CA ILE A 23 -8.55 -10.07 1.31
C ILE A 23 -7.43 -9.33 2.03
N TYR A 24 -7.48 -8.01 2.01
CA TYR A 24 -6.47 -7.19 2.70
C TYR A 24 -6.59 -7.36 4.21
N LEU A 25 -7.82 -7.35 4.73
CA LEU A 25 -8.05 -7.49 6.16
C LEU A 25 -7.58 -8.84 6.69
N GLN A 26 -7.82 -9.91 5.93
CA GLN A 26 -7.37 -11.24 6.32
C GLN A 26 -5.85 -11.33 6.31
N ALA A 27 -5.20 -10.71 5.33
CA ALA A 27 -3.74 -10.72 5.25
C ALA A 27 -3.11 -10.01 6.46
N ALA A 28 -3.64 -8.85 6.84
CA ALA A 28 -3.14 -8.12 7.99
C ALA A 28 -3.39 -8.89 9.28
N GLN A 29 -4.56 -9.50 9.40
CA GLN A 29 -4.90 -10.29 10.59
C GLN A 29 -3.97 -11.47 10.75
N ALA A 30 -3.64 -12.14 9.64
CA ALA A 30 -2.71 -13.27 9.68
C ALA A 30 -1.32 -12.85 10.18
N LEU A 31 -0.95 -11.60 9.96
CA LEU A 31 0.32 -11.05 10.42
C LEU A 31 0.23 -10.41 11.80
N GLY A 32 -0.95 -10.41 12.40
CA GLY A 32 -1.16 -9.85 13.72
C GLY A 32 -1.12 -8.33 13.78
N CYS A 33 -1.40 -7.66 12.66
CA CYS A 33 -1.34 -6.21 12.56
C CYS A 33 -2.70 -5.61 12.21
N LYS A 34 -2.91 -4.37 12.64
CA LYS A 34 -4.12 -3.64 12.28
C LYS A 34 -3.93 -2.98 10.92
N PRO A 35 -5.03 -2.67 10.21
CA PRO A 35 -4.91 -1.99 8.91
C PRO A 35 -4.07 -0.71 8.98
N GLU A 36 -4.28 0.13 9.99
CA GLU A 36 -3.54 1.38 10.11
C GLU A 36 -2.05 1.19 10.42
N GLU A 37 -1.65 -0.02 10.79
CA GLU A 37 -0.25 -0.36 11.05
C GLU A 37 0.41 -1.04 9.87
N THR A 38 -0.31 -1.22 8.77
CA THR A 38 0.13 -2.02 7.64
C THR A 38 0.15 -1.17 6.38
N LEU A 39 1.35 -0.99 5.81
CA LEU A 39 1.48 -0.32 4.52
C LEU A 39 1.15 -1.31 3.41
N VAL A 40 0.39 -0.85 2.43
CA VAL A 40 0.10 -1.64 1.24
C VAL A 40 0.76 -0.98 0.04
N PHE A 41 1.59 -1.72 -0.68
CA PHE A 41 2.18 -1.27 -1.94
C PHE A 41 1.29 -1.77 -3.08
N GLU A 42 0.82 -0.87 -3.92
CA GLU A 42 -0.11 -1.24 -4.97
C GLU A 42 0.14 -0.43 -6.24
N ASP A 43 0.09 -1.10 -7.39
CA ASP A 43 0.29 -0.47 -8.68
C ASP A 43 -1.02 -0.30 -9.46
N ALA A 44 -2.08 -0.96 -9.05
CA ALA A 44 -3.38 -0.91 -9.71
C ALA A 44 -4.33 0.03 -8.97
N PHE A 45 -4.97 0.93 -9.72
CA PHE A 45 -5.83 1.94 -9.13
C PHE A 45 -6.99 1.34 -8.34
N HIS A 46 -7.70 0.38 -8.92
CA HIS A 46 -8.87 -0.20 -8.25
C HIS A 46 -8.47 -0.94 -6.97
N ALA A 47 -7.34 -1.63 -7.00
CA ALA A 47 -6.83 -2.31 -5.82
C ALA A 47 -6.40 -1.32 -4.74
N ALA A 48 -5.80 -0.20 -5.14
CA ALA A 48 -5.43 0.85 -4.20
C ALA A 48 -6.66 1.42 -3.50
N CYS A 49 -7.74 1.65 -4.26
CA CYS A 49 -8.99 2.13 -3.69
C CYS A 49 -9.57 1.12 -2.69
N THR A 50 -9.54 -0.16 -3.04
CA THR A 50 -10.04 -1.21 -2.17
C THR A 50 -9.28 -1.25 -0.84
N ALA A 51 -7.95 -1.17 -0.91
CA ALA A 51 -7.13 -1.17 0.29
C ALA A 51 -7.40 0.06 1.15
N ARG A 52 -7.54 1.23 0.52
CA ARG A 52 -7.88 2.47 1.24
C ARG A 52 -9.22 2.36 1.94
N GLU A 53 -10.22 1.83 1.26
CA GLU A 53 -11.54 1.65 1.86
C GLU A 53 -11.51 0.70 3.04
N ALA A 54 -10.61 -0.26 3.02
CA ALA A 54 -10.43 -1.19 4.14
C ALA A 54 -9.64 -0.59 5.30
N GLY A 55 -9.12 0.62 5.14
CA GLY A 55 -8.43 1.33 6.22
C GLY A 55 -6.91 1.28 6.16
N PHE A 56 -6.35 0.83 5.05
CA PHE A 56 -4.90 0.72 4.89
C PHE A 56 -4.33 1.98 4.26
N PRO A 57 -3.19 2.47 4.76
CA PRO A 57 -2.40 3.45 4.02
C PRO A 57 -1.75 2.77 2.82
N VAL A 58 -1.79 3.42 1.66
CA VAL A 58 -1.30 2.84 0.42
C VAL A 58 -0.15 3.65 -0.14
N ILE A 59 0.90 2.95 -0.54
CA ILE A 59 1.99 3.49 -1.34
C ILE A 59 1.71 3.08 -2.77
N GLY A 60 1.53 4.05 -3.64
CA GLY A 60 1.31 3.79 -5.06
C GLY A 60 2.62 3.62 -5.79
N VAL A 61 2.71 2.64 -6.66
CA VAL A 61 3.89 2.40 -7.49
C VAL A 61 3.47 2.49 -8.94
N TYR A 62 4.26 3.20 -9.73
CA TYR A 62 3.96 3.36 -11.15
C TYR A 62 3.91 2.01 -11.86
N ASP A 63 2.91 1.86 -12.72
CA ASP A 63 2.79 0.72 -13.62
C ASP A 63 2.21 1.23 -14.94
N GLU A 64 2.82 0.83 -16.04
CA GLU A 64 2.43 1.31 -17.36
C GLU A 64 0.96 1.04 -17.67
N SER A 65 0.44 -0.10 -17.25
CA SER A 65 -0.95 -0.47 -17.53
C SER A 65 -1.96 0.41 -16.77
N ASN A 66 -1.51 1.12 -15.74
CA ASN A 66 -2.35 2.02 -14.96
C ASN A 66 -1.97 3.48 -15.14
N ARG A 67 -1.22 3.80 -16.19
CA ARG A 67 -0.72 5.16 -16.44
C ARG A 67 -1.84 6.20 -16.49
N ARG A 68 -2.97 5.86 -17.03
CA ARG A 68 -4.10 6.79 -17.14
C ARG A 68 -4.68 7.17 -15.78
N PHE A 69 -4.34 6.45 -14.72
CA PHE A 69 -4.86 6.71 -13.38
C PHE A 69 -3.85 7.39 -12.46
N ILE A 70 -2.74 7.92 -13.01
CA ILE A 70 -1.67 8.49 -12.17
C ILE A 70 -2.20 9.55 -11.19
N HIS A 71 -3.02 10.47 -11.67
CA HIS A 71 -3.52 11.53 -10.79
C HIS A 71 -4.42 10.98 -9.68
N GLN A 72 -5.29 10.03 -10.03
CA GLN A 72 -6.18 9.41 -9.05
C GLN A 72 -5.38 8.59 -8.05
N MET A 73 -4.32 7.91 -8.51
CA MET A 73 -3.45 7.16 -7.62
C MET A 73 -2.75 8.09 -6.64
N GLN A 74 -2.26 9.22 -7.11
CA GLN A 74 -1.59 10.18 -6.24
C GLN A 74 -2.53 10.72 -5.16
N GLU A 75 -3.81 10.88 -5.48
CA GLU A 75 -4.80 11.34 -4.52
C GLU A 75 -5.12 10.28 -3.46
N GLN A 76 -5.09 9.01 -3.85
CA GLN A 76 -5.44 7.91 -2.94
C GLN A 76 -4.29 7.47 -2.05
N CYS A 77 -3.06 7.75 -2.45
CA CYS A 77 -1.88 7.18 -1.81
C CYS A 77 -1.18 8.21 -0.94
N ILE A 78 -0.57 7.73 0.14
CA ILE A 78 0.23 8.62 0.99
C ILE A 78 1.56 8.96 0.34
N CYS A 79 1.98 8.14 -0.64
CA CYS A 79 3.20 8.35 -1.39
C CYS A 79 3.04 7.64 -2.73
N TYR A 80 3.62 8.21 -3.77
CA TYR A 80 3.58 7.61 -5.10
C TYR A 80 4.96 7.69 -5.71
N CYS A 81 5.46 6.60 -6.23
CA CYS A 81 6.83 6.53 -6.73
C CYS A 81 6.92 5.67 -7.99
N ASP A 82 8.02 5.85 -8.71
CA ASP A 82 8.25 5.11 -9.95
C ASP A 82 8.65 3.66 -9.67
N GLN A 83 9.38 3.42 -8.58
CA GLN A 83 9.84 2.09 -8.22
C GLN A 83 9.68 1.88 -6.73
N MET A 84 9.34 0.65 -6.35
CA MET A 84 9.11 0.28 -4.96
C MET A 84 10.33 0.57 -4.08
N GLU A 85 11.53 0.31 -4.60
CA GLU A 85 12.76 0.52 -3.85
C GLU A 85 12.94 1.95 -3.40
N GLU A 86 12.56 2.90 -4.26
CA GLU A 86 12.64 4.33 -3.92
C GLU A 86 11.74 4.67 -2.74
N CYS A 87 10.54 4.11 -2.72
CA CYS A 87 9.61 4.34 -1.64
C CYS A 87 10.10 3.73 -0.33
N ILE A 88 10.65 2.53 -0.38
CA ILE A 88 11.18 1.88 0.81
C ILE A 88 12.32 2.70 1.40
N GLU A 89 13.24 3.19 0.56
CA GLU A 89 14.34 4.04 1.02
C GLU A 89 13.82 5.31 1.66
N PHE A 90 12.83 5.95 1.05
CA PHE A 90 12.23 7.16 1.60
C PHE A 90 11.59 6.89 2.96
N LEU A 91 10.84 5.80 3.08
CA LEU A 91 10.17 5.45 4.33
C LEU A 91 11.17 5.17 5.44
N ASN A 92 12.24 4.44 5.13
CA ASN A 92 13.28 4.16 6.12
C ASN A 92 14.03 5.42 6.54
N ALA A 93 14.37 6.27 5.57
CA ALA A 93 15.12 7.49 5.84
C ALA A 93 14.32 8.46 6.71
N ASN A 94 12.99 8.41 6.62
CA ASN A 94 12.12 9.32 7.37
C ASN A 94 11.50 8.68 8.61
N GLY A 95 11.89 7.46 8.93
CA GLY A 95 11.40 6.78 10.13
C GLY A 95 9.94 6.38 10.07
N ILE A 96 9.37 6.26 8.87
CA ILE A 96 7.95 5.93 8.71
C ILE A 96 7.72 4.43 8.80
N TYR A 97 8.66 3.64 8.30
CA TYR A 97 8.59 2.19 8.36
C TYR A 97 9.89 1.63 8.92
N ARG A 98 9.78 0.64 9.79
CA ARG A 98 10.93 -0.04 10.40
C ARG A 98 10.80 -1.54 10.18
N GLU A 99 11.86 -2.09 9.63
CA GLU A 99 11.93 -3.54 9.44
C GLU A 99 12.21 -4.26 10.74
#